data_3a271f481b01abcfe1c68cbc198d6ebd
#
_entry.id   3a271f481b01abcfe1c68cbc198d6ebd
#
_cell.length_a   1.000
_cell.length_b   1.000
_cell.length_c   1.000
_cell.angle_alpha   90.00
_cell.angle_beta   90.00
_cell.angle_gamma   90.00
#
_symmetry.space_group_name_H-M   'P 1'
#
loop_
_entity.id
_entity.type
_entity.pdbx_description
1 polymer ?
#
loop_
_entity_poly.entity_id
_entity_poly.type
_entity_poly.pdbx_seq_one_letter_code
_entity_poly.pdbx_strand_id
1 'polypeptide(L)' 'MATIESDTVAVVWKVLVAEGDTVEDGDTVMILESMKMEIPVEAEESGTVSKVHVEPGASVAEGDVLVTLD' A
#
# COMPACT_ATOMS: atom_id res chain seq x y z
N MET A 1 7.72 -14.13 -1.11
CA MET A 1 7.93 -12.67 -1.14
C MET A 1 7.04 -12.06 -2.21
N ALA A 2 6.32 -11.01 -1.84
CA ALA A 2 5.42 -10.34 -2.76
C ALA A 2 5.52 -8.82 -2.57
N THR A 3 5.13 -8.07 -3.58
CA THR A 3 5.07 -6.62 -3.48
C THR A 3 3.66 -6.15 -3.79
N ILE A 4 3.27 -5.05 -3.15
CA ILE A 4 2.02 -4.35 -3.45
C ILE A 4 2.42 -3.03 -4.08
N GLU A 5 1.95 -2.80 -5.30
CA GLU A 5 2.33 -1.64 -6.10
C GLU A 5 1.14 -0.73 -6.32
N SER A 6 1.43 0.55 -6.55
CA SER A 6 0.39 1.48 -6.96
C SER A 6 0.03 1.24 -8.43
N ASP A 7 -1.25 1.25 -8.75
CA ASP A 7 -1.71 1.14 -10.12
C ASP A 7 -2.13 2.49 -10.70
N THR A 8 -1.82 3.57 -10.01
CA THR A 8 -2.20 4.91 -10.44
C THR A 8 -1.28 5.96 -9.83
N VAL A 9 -1.28 7.15 -10.40
CA VAL A 9 -0.63 8.32 -9.81
C VAL A 9 -1.52 8.85 -8.71
N ALA A 10 -0.98 9.00 -7.51
CA ALA A 10 -1.77 9.42 -6.34
C ALA A 10 -0.86 9.94 -5.23
N VAL A 11 -1.47 10.38 -4.14
CA VAL A 11 -0.78 10.77 -2.91
C VAL A 11 -1.21 9.81 -1.81
N VAL A 12 -0.27 9.36 -0.99
CA VAL A 12 -0.59 8.50 0.14
C VAL A 12 -1.33 9.32 1.19
N TRP A 13 -2.56 8.91 1.53
CA TRP A 13 -3.35 9.58 2.53
C TRP A 13 -3.19 8.93 3.91
N LYS A 14 -3.31 7.60 3.96
CA LYS A 14 -3.13 6.85 5.21
C LYS A 14 -2.38 5.55 4.92
N VAL A 15 -1.52 5.17 5.85
CA VAL A 15 -0.87 3.85 5.86
C VAL A 15 -1.46 3.09 7.04
N LEU A 16 -2.07 1.94 6.78
CA LEU A 16 -2.83 1.19 7.77
C LEU A 16 -2.07 0.00 8.35
N VAL A 17 -0.87 -0.28 7.84
CA VAL A 17 -0.05 -1.40 8.30
C VAL A 17 1.35 -0.91 8.62
N ALA A 18 2.07 -1.71 9.42
CA ALA A 18 3.45 -1.44 9.78
C ALA A 18 4.28 -2.71 9.59
N GLU A 19 5.60 -2.56 9.59
CA GLU A 19 6.50 -3.71 9.51
C GLU A 19 6.20 -4.69 10.62
N GLY A 20 6.12 -5.96 10.27
CA GLY A 20 5.78 -7.02 11.21
C GLY A 20 4.31 -7.39 11.26
N ASP A 21 3.44 -6.57 10.67
CA ASP A 21 2.01 -6.87 10.65
C ASP A 21 1.73 -8.02 9.68
N THR A 22 0.77 -8.85 10.04
CA THR A 22 0.28 -9.91 9.16
C THR A 22 -0.93 -9.39 8.40
N VAL A 23 -0.96 -9.61 7.10
CA VAL A 23 -2.08 -9.23 6.24
C VAL A 23 -2.62 -10.45 5.52
N GLU A 24 -3.87 -10.37 5.13
CA GLU A 24 -4.54 -11.42 4.37
C GLU A 24 -5.01 -10.84 3.03
N ASP A 25 -5.26 -11.72 2.08
CA ASP A 25 -5.84 -11.34 0.79
C ASP A 25 -7.12 -10.55 1.04
N GLY A 26 -7.20 -9.36 0.46
CA GLY A 26 -8.35 -8.47 0.63
C GLY A 26 -8.20 -7.44 1.73
N ASP A 27 -7.17 -7.53 2.57
CA ASP A 27 -6.96 -6.52 3.62
C ASP A 27 -6.51 -5.20 2.99
N THR A 28 -7.07 -4.10 3.46
CA THR A 28 -6.65 -2.77 3.02
C THR A 28 -5.38 -2.39 3.76
N VAL A 29 -4.31 -2.12 3.02
CA VAL A 29 -3.00 -1.80 3.61
C VAL A 29 -2.72 -0.31 3.63
N MET A 30 -3.32 0.45 2.73
CA MET A 30 -3.22 1.91 2.76
C MET A 30 -4.33 2.52 1.92
N ILE A 31 -4.50 3.83 2.08
CA ILE A 31 -5.47 4.59 1.29
C ILE A 31 -4.71 5.69 0.57
N LEU A 32 -4.89 5.74 -0.74
CA LEU A 32 -4.32 6.77 -1.59
C LEU A 32 -5.42 7.79 -1.92
N GLU A 33 -5.01 9.00 -2.28
CA GLU A 33 -5.92 10.03 -2.74
C GLU A 33 -5.53 10.47 -4.14
N SER A 34 -6.50 10.50 -5.04
CA SER A 34 -6.31 10.99 -6.39
C SER A 34 -7.60 11.65 -6.84
N MET A 35 -7.50 12.87 -7.36
CA MET A 35 -8.67 13.62 -7.88
C MET A 35 -9.80 13.71 -6.86
N LYS A 36 -9.44 13.94 -5.58
CA LYS A 36 -10.38 14.06 -4.46
C LYS A 36 -11.14 12.77 -4.16
N MET A 37 -10.63 11.64 -4.61
CA MET A 37 -11.20 10.33 -4.32
C MET A 37 -10.24 9.53 -3.46
N GLU A 38 -10.79 8.79 -2.51
CA GLU A 38 -10.03 7.87 -1.69
C GLU A 38 -9.97 6.53 -2.40
N ILE A 39 -8.76 6.01 -2.55
CA ILE A 39 -8.52 4.76 -3.28
C ILE A 39 -7.89 3.78 -2.30
N PRO A 40 -8.62 2.74 -1.85
CA PRO A 40 -8.01 1.74 -0.97
C PRO A 40 -7.08 0.84 -1.77
N VAL A 41 -5.93 0.53 -1.18
CA VAL A 41 -4.99 -0.44 -1.73
C VAL A 41 -5.11 -1.70 -0.90
N GLU A 42 -5.44 -2.80 -1.54
CA GLU A 42 -5.66 -4.07 -0.87
C GLU A 42 -4.55 -5.06 -1.19
N ALA A 43 -4.23 -5.91 -0.23
CA ALA A 43 -3.30 -7.00 -0.45
C ALA A 43 -3.98 -8.04 -1.35
N GLU A 44 -3.24 -8.59 -2.29
CA GLU A 44 -3.73 -9.62 -3.19
C GLU A 44 -3.33 -11.00 -2.75
N GLU A 45 -2.54 -11.09 -1.68
CA GLU A 45 -2.19 -12.37 -1.07
C GLU A 45 -1.82 -12.15 0.40
N SER A 46 -1.82 -13.24 1.15
CA SER A 46 -1.46 -13.21 2.57
C SER A 46 0.05 -13.12 2.74
N GLY A 47 0.49 -12.50 3.81
CA GLY A 47 1.90 -12.44 4.13
C GLY A 47 2.16 -11.54 5.32
N THR A 48 3.43 -11.39 5.65
CA THR A 48 3.87 -10.49 6.72
C THR A 48 4.55 -9.29 6.08
N VAL A 49 4.19 -8.10 6.53
CA VAL A 49 4.77 -6.86 6.02
C VAL A 49 6.24 -6.82 6.43
N SER A 50 7.14 -6.86 5.44
CA SER A 50 8.58 -6.76 5.70
C SER A 50 9.06 -5.33 5.56
N LYS A 51 8.41 -4.51 4.72
CA LYS A 51 8.77 -3.11 4.57
C LYS A 51 7.61 -2.31 4.01
N VAL A 52 7.42 -1.11 4.55
CA VAL A 52 6.52 -0.09 3.99
C VAL A 52 7.41 0.97 3.37
N HIS A 53 7.26 1.20 2.06
CA HIS A 53 8.17 2.05 1.29
C HIS A 53 7.74 3.51 1.22
N VAL A 54 6.56 3.85 1.69
CA VAL A 54 5.99 5.20 1.55
C VAL A 54 5.38 5.66 2.86
N GLU A 55 5.19 6.97 2.97
CA GLU A 55 4.62 7.61 4.16
C GLU A 55 3.42 8.46 3.75
N PRO A 56 2.52 8.78 4.70
CA PRO A 56 1.44 9.74 4.41
C PRO A 56 2.01 11.05 3.87
N GLY A 57 1.41 11.54 2.79
CA GLY A 57 1.86 12.74 2.10
C GLY A 57 2.80 12.46 0.92
N ALA A 58 3.31 11.25 0.78
CA ALA A 58 4.20 10.91 -0.33
C ALA A 58 3.43 10.80 -1.64
N SER A 59 4.06 11.22 -2.74
CA SER A 59 3.50 11.05 -4.07
C SER A 59 3.97 9.73 -4.65
N VAL A 60 3.07 9.00 -5.28
CA VAL A 60 3.38 7.71 -5.90
C VAL A 60 2.90 7.70 -7.35
N ALA A 61 3.52 6.87 -8.16
CA ALA A 61 3.17 6.70 -9.56
C ALA A 61 2.87 5.23 -9.83
N GLU A 62 2.24 4.96 -10.96
CA GLU A 62 1.96 3.58 -11.37
C GLU A 62 3.26 2.77 -11.37
N GLY A 63 3.22 1.61 -10.74
CA GLY A 63 4.36 0.71 -10.63
C GLY A 63 5.24 0.92 -9.41
N ASP A 64 5.02 2.01 -8.65
CA ASP A 64 5.80 2.23 -7.43
C ASP A 64 5.43 1.18 -6.39
N VAL A 65 6.45 0.59 -5.77
CA VAL A 65 6.24 -0.41 -4.71
C VAL A 65 5.84 0.31 -3.43
N LEU A 66 4.71 -0.08 -2.87
CA LEU A 66 4.17 0.53 -1.65
C LEU A 66 4.54 -0.29 -0.42
N VAL A 67 4.37 -1.60 -0.50
CA VAL A 67 4.61 -2.53 0.61
C VAL A 67 5.25 -3.80 0.07
N THR A 68 6.20 -4.34 0.82
CA THR A 68 6.80 -5.65 0.53
C THR A 68 6.32 -6.64 1.57
N LEU A 69 5.88 -7.81 1.12
CA LEU A 69 5.44 -8.90 1.97
C LEU A 69 6.43 -10.05 1.89
N ASP A 70 6.65 -10.70 2.99
CA ASP A 70 7.41 -11.95 3.06
C ASP A 70 6.50 -13.15 2.85
#